data_1e2921d43b3fc856be6dff57c7ca90d4
#
_entry.id   1e2921d43b3fc856be6dff57c7ca90d4
#
_cell.length_a   1.000
_cell.length_b   1.000
_cell.length_c   1.000
_cell.angle_alpha   90.00
_cell.angle_beta   90.00
_cell.angle_gamma   90.00
#
_symmetry.space_group_name_H-M   'P 1'
#
loop_
_entity.id
_entity.type
_entity.pdbx_description
1 polymer ?
#
loop_
_entity_poly.entity_id
_entity_poly.type
_entity_poly.pdbx_seq_one_letter_code
_entity_poly.pdbx_strand_id
1 'polypeptide(L)'
;LKASVDVLNRAKYFKRHVVSGELTYQWQPNERNSYSFSPLSLTYEYMHKVTDRYLELIDSVPYLEVSMADQFIPKMLFQYTFMSPARYRNPVKIWTTVSEASNVLSAAYTLSGRHWSEKNKQLFKNPFAQFLKVEANLTKIWTVAEKSSVAAHVNAGALWAYGNSRFAPYTEQFYVGGANSIRAFNARQIGPGRYWSTQRRRSYVEQTGDIKFQMNLEYRPRL
;
A
#
# COMPACT_ATOMS: atom_id res chain seq x y z
N LEU A 1 4.59 -1.33 -20.44
CA LEU A 1 5.54 -2.15 -19.68
C LEU A 1 6.36 -1.24 -18.77
N LYS A 2 6.41 -1.56 -17.47
CA LYS A 2 7.22 -0.84 -16.48
C LYS A 2 8.11 -1.86 -15.77
N ALA A 3 9.37 -1.51 -15.55
CA ALA A 3 10.28 -2.25 -14.69
C ALA A 3 10.92 -1.26 -13.72
N SER A 4 11.05 -1.64 -12.45
CA SER A 4 11.72 -0.82 -11.43
C SER A 4 12.54 -1.68 -10.49
N VAL A 5 13.59 -1.05 -9.94
CA VAL A 5 14.38 -1.59 -8.84
C VAL A 5 14.44 -0.53 -7.76
N ASP A 6 13.87 -0.84 -6.63
CA ASP A 6 13.82 0.05 -5.48
C ASP A 6 14.66 -0.52 -4.34
N VAL A 7 15.33 0.35 -3.61
CA VAL A 7 16.11 -0.03 -2.43
C VAL A 7 15.55 0.67 -1.22
N LEU A 8 14.89 -0.08 -0.35
CA LEU A 8 14.47 0.40 0.95
C LEU A 8 15.64 0.26 1.95
N ASN A 9 16.31 1.37 2.20
CA ASN A 9 17.41 1.43 3.16
C ASN A 9 16.93 2.10 4.45
N ARG A 10 16.80 1.32 5.51
CA ARG A 10 16.57 1.80 6.87
C ARG A 10 17.91 1.77 7.61
N ALA A 11 18.62 2.88 7.53
CA ALA A 11 19.92 3.04 8.20
C ALA A 11 19.84 2.54 9.65
N LYS A 12 20.77 1.66 10.05
CA LYS A 12 20.87 1.02 11.36
C LYS A 12 19.94 -0.19 11.61
N TYR A 13 19.04 -0.57 10.67
CA TYR A 13 18.16 -1.73 10.83
C TYR A 13 18.36 -2.75 9.73
N PHE A 14 18.02 -2.41 8.49
CA PHE A 14 18.11 -3.34 7.38
C PHE A 14 18.25 -2.63 6.02
N LYS A 15 18.70 -3.39 5.04
CA LYS A 15 18.66 -3.01 3.63
C LYS A 15 17.85 -4.06 2.87
N ARG A 16 16.76 -3.62 2.24
CA ARG A 16 15.84 -4.46 1.46
C ARG A 16 15.84 -4.02 0.03
N HIS A 17 15.88 -4.97 -0.87
CA HIS A 17 15.75 -4.75 -2.29
C HIS A 17 14.37 -5.20 -2.76
N VAL A 18 13.77 -4.40 -3.63
CA VAL A 18 12.50 -4.68 -4.26
C VAL A 18 12.69 -4.57 -5.77
N VAL A 19 12.51 -5.68 -6.47
CA VAL A 19 12.57 -5.73 -7.92
C VAL A 19 11.16 -5.97 -8.43
N SER A 20 10.67 -5.12 -9.33
CA SER A 20 9.33 -5.26 -9.88
C SER A 20 9.26 -5.07 -11.37
N GLY A 21 8.32 -5.80 -11.99
CA GLY A 21 7.93 -5.65 -13.38
C GLY A 21 6.41 -5.64 -13.49
N GLU A 22 5.86 -4.73 -14.30
CA GLU A 22 4.43 -4.53 -14.44
C GLU A 22 4.04 -4.37 -15.90
N LEU A 23 2.98 -5.08 -16.29
CA LEU A 23 2.27 -4.89 -17.56
C LEU A 23 0.96 -4.18 -17.26
N THR A 24 0.78 -2.98 -17.82
CA THR A 24 -0.40 -2.15 -17.55
C THR A 24 -1.08 -1.76 -18.85
N TYR A 25 -2.40 -1.92 -18.89
CA TYR A 25 -3.29 -1.42 -19.90
C TYR A 25 -4.11 -0.26 -19.35
N GLN A 26 -4.09 0.89 -20.03
CA GLN A 26 -4.82 2.09 -19.63
C GLN A 26 -5.76 2.53 -20.73
N TRP A 27 -6.97 2.94 -20.36
CA TRP A 27 -7.95 3.51 -21.30
C TRP A 27 -8.77 4.60 -20.64
N GLN A 28 -9.18 5.54 -21.44
CA GLN A 28 -9.95 6.70 -21.01
C GLN A 28 -11.13 6.90 -21.97
N PRO A 29 -12.33 6.37 -21.66
CA PRO A 29 -13.49 6.46 -22.53
C PRO A 29 -14.04 7.89 -22.69
N ASN A 30 -13.76 8.77 -21.73
CA ASN A 30 -14.13 10.18 -21.75
C ASN A 30 -13.21 11.00 -20.82
N GLU A 31 -13.31 12.33 -20.87
CA GLU A 31 -12.46 13.24 -20.07
C GLU A 31 -12.59 13.06 -18.55
N ARG A 32 -13.63 12.39 -18.07
CA ARG A 32 -13.93 12.26 -16.65
C ARG A 32 -13.45 10.93 -16.06
N ASN A 33 -13.48 9.87 -16.85
CA ASN A 33 -13.23 8.50 -16.39
C ASN A 33 -11.97 7.94 -17.01
N SER A 34 -11.05 7.50 -16.18
CA SER A 34 -9.83 6.82 -16.55
C SER A 34 -9.73 5.49 -15.81
N TYR A 35 -9.36 4.46 -16.53
CA TYR A 35 -9.19 3.11 -16.02
C TYR A 35 -7.77 2.64 -16.28
N SER A 36 -7.25 1.87 -15.36
CA SER A 36 -5.97 1.19 -15.51
C SER A 36 -6.11 -0.24 -15.00
N PHE A 37 -5.68 -1.19 -15.80
CA PHE A 37 -5.66 -2.60 -15.42
C PHE A 37 -4.29 -3.18 -15.64
N SER A 38 -3.70 -3.72 -14.58
CA SER A 38 -2.44 -4.43 -14.63
C SER A 38 -2.70 -5.92 -14.36
N PRO A 39 -2.84 -6.74 -15.42
CA PRO A 39 -3.10 -8.17 -15.27
C PRO A 39 -1.92 -8.91 -14.64
N LEU A 40 -0.73 -8.34 -14.74
CA LEU A 40 0.48 -8.93 -14.19
C LEU A 40 1.39 -7.83 -13.64
N SER A 41 1.57 -7.82 -12.33
CA SER A 41 2.59 -7.06 -11.62
C SER A 41 3.36 -8.04 -10.75
N LEU A 42 4.61 -8.30 -11.07
CA LEU A 42 5.49 -9.20 -10.33
C LEU A 42 6.41 -8.36 -9.47
N THR A 43 6.41 -8.59 -8.18
CA THR A 43 7.37 -7.98 -7.25
C THR A 43 8.10 -9.08 -6.50
N TYR A 44 9.41 -8.98 -6.46
CA TYR A 44 10.26 -9.81 -5.62
C TYR A 44 10.95 -8.94 -4.60
N GLU A 45 10.78 -9.29 -3.35
CA GLU A 45 11.35 -8.59 -2.20
C GLU A 45 12.32 -9.50 -1.48
N TYR A 46 13.53 -9.00 -1.23
CA TYR A 46 14.53 -9.74 -0.47
C TYR A 46 15.36 -8.86 0.45
N MET A 47 15.72 -9.42 1.60
CA MET A 47 16.55 -8.77 2.61
C MET A 47 18.02 -8.97 2.28
N HIS A 48 18.76 -7.87 2.08
CA HIS A 48 20.19 -7.96 1.74
C HIS A 48 21.09 -7.88 2.98
N LYS A 49 20.79 -6.98 3.90
CA LYS A 49 21.56 -6.80 5.15
C LYS A 49 20.62 -6.62 6.31
N VAL A 50 20.96 -7.29 7.40
CA VAL A 50 20.23 -7.27 8.67
C VAL A 50 21.25 -6.88 9.76
N THR A 51 20.84 -6.02 10.68
CA THR A 51 21.69 -5.60 11.83
C THR A 51 21.17 -6.20 13.12
N ASP A 52 22.01 -6.24 14.16
CA ASP A 52 21.62 -6.74 15.48
C ASP A 52 20.39 -5.99 16.02
N ARG A 53 20.28 -4.69 15.74
CA ARG A 53 19.10 -3.90 16.09
C ARG A 53 17.81 -4.35 15.43
N TYR A 54 17.89 -4.87 14.23
CA TYR A 54 16.73 -5.44 13.56
C TYR A 54 16.32 -6.77 14.19
N LEU A 55 17.29 -7.59 14.60
CA LEU A 55 17.04 -8.83 15.32
C LEU A 55 16.37 -8.57 16.68
N GLU A 56 16.85 -7.61 17.45
CA GLU A 56 16.21 -7.15 18.69
C GLU A 56 14.77 -6.66 18.47
N LEU A 57 14.53 -5.99 17.33
CA LEU A 57 13.19 -5.51 16.98
C LEU A 57 12.25 -6.67 16.64
N ILE A 58 12.70 -7.68 15.91
CA ILE A 58 11.93 -8.88 15.60
C ILE A 58 11.55 -9.62 16.87
N ASP A 59 12.46 -9.78 17.82
CA ASP A 59 12.20 -10.43 19.11
C ASP A 59 11.10 -9.72 19.89
N SER A 60 11.05 -8.38 19.79
CA SER A 60 10.02 -7.59 20.46
C SER A 60 8.71 -7.47 19.67
N VAL A 61 8.75 -7.63 18.33
CA VAL A 61 7.62 -7.48 17.43
C VAL A 61 7.60 -8.60 16.37
N PRO A 62 7.24 -9.83 16.74
CA PRO A 62 7.42 -11.02 15.89
C PRO A 62 6.69 -10.98 14.54
N TYR A 63 5.59 -10.22 14.41
CA TYR A 63 4.90 -10.11 13.11
C TYR A 63 5.77 -9.50 12.01
N LEU A 64 6.79 -8.70 12.36
CA LEU A 64 7.70 -8.09 11.41
C LEU A 64 8.55 -9.14 10.69
N GLU A 65 8.97 -10.20 11.38
CA GLU A 65 9.71 -11.29 10.76
C GLU A 65 8.94 -11.85 9.56
N VAL A 66 7.66 -12.16 9.75
CA VAL A 66 6.80 -12.74 8.71
C VAL A 66 6.45 -11.73 7.61
N SER A 67 6.16 -10.49 7.98
CA SER A 67 5.76 -9.46 7.00
C SER A 67 6.95 -8.93 6.17
N MET A 68 8.16 -9.09 6.67
CA MET A 68 9.40 -8.69 6.01
C MET A 68 10.18 -9.87 5.40
N ALA A 69 9.66 -11.08 5.46
CA ALA A 69 10.29 -12.24 4.83
C ALA A 69 10.49 -12.05 3.33
N ASP A 70 11.49 -12.71 2.78
CA ASP A 70 11.71 -12.74 1.33
C ASP A 70 10.54 -13.43 0.65
N GLN A 71 9.93 -12.78 -0.34
CA GLN A 71 8.72 -13.31 -0.96
C GLN A 71 8.47 -12.77 -2.37
N PHE A 72 7.73 -13.54 -3.14
CA PHE A 72 7.13 -13.09 -4.38
C PHE A 72 5.74 -12.51 -4.13
N ILE A 73 5.43 -11.43 -4.87
CA ILE A 73 4.12 -10.78 -4.82
C ILE A 73 3.59 -10.63 -6.26
N PRO A 74 3.06 -11.72 -6.86
CA PRO A 74 2.34 -11.62 -8.12
C PRO A 74 0.98 -10.99 -7.86
N LYS A 75 0.73 -9.81 -8.46
CA LYS A 75 -0.50 -9.04 -8.27
C LYS A 75 -1.24 -8.84 -9.58
N MET A 76 -2.56 -8.75 -9.48
CA MET A 76 -3.41 -8.02 -10.42
C MET A 76 -3.89 -6.73 -9.76
N LEU A 77 -3.94 -5.66 -10.53
CA LEU A 77 -4.30 -4.34 -10.03
C LEU A 77 -5.28 -3.68 -10.98
N PHE A 78 -6.39 -3.20 -10.43
CA PHE A 78 -7.37 -2.39 -11.12
C PHE A 78 -7.48 -1.03 -10.46
N GLN A 79 -7.40 0.03 -11.26
CA GLN A 79 -7.54 1.41 -10.79
C GLN A 79 -8.60 2.12 -11.61
N TYR A 80 -9.47 2.82 -10.91
CA TYR A 80 -10.47 3.72 -11.47
C TYR A 80 -10.21 5.13 -10.98
N THR A 81 -10.26 6.10 -11.88
CA THR A 81 -10.18 7.52 -11.55
C THR A 81 -11.33 8.26 -12.21
N PHE A 82 -12.09 8.96 -11.38
CA PHE A 82 -13.08 9.93 -11.82
C PHE A 82 -12.58 11.34 -11.50
N MET A 83 -12.69 12.25 -12.46
CA MET A 83 -12.37 13.66 -12.27
C MET A 83 -13.44 14.51 -12.95
N SER A 84 -14.09 15.38 -12.17
CA SER A 84 -15.04 16.33 -12.75
C SER A 84 -14.30 17.34 -13.65
N PRO A 85 -14.95 17.83 -14.72
CA PRO A 85 -14.36 18.82 -15.62
C PRO A 85 -13.85 20.04 -14.87
N ALA A 86 -12.73 20.61 -15.35
CA ALA A 86 -12.09 21.79 -14.75
C ALA A 86 -13.03 23.03 -14.63
N ARG A 87 -14.04 23.11 -15.51
CA ARG A 87 -15.05 24.19 -15.50
C ARG A 87 -16.05 24.12 -14.35
N TYR A 88 -16.10 23.02 -13.60
CA TYR A 88 -17.01 22.90 -12.48
C TYR A 88 -16.51 23.75 -11.30
N ARG A 89 -17.43 24.57 -10.78
CA ARG A 89 -17.14 25.44 -9.61
C ARG A 89 -16.69 24.63 -8.38
N ASN A 90 -17.23 23.41 -8.24
CA ASN A 90 -16.97 22.54 -7.09
C ASN A 90 -16.44 21.18 -7.56
N PRO A 91 -15.18 21.08 -8.00
CA PRO A 91 -14.64 19.85 -8.57
C PRO A 91 -14.54 18.72 -7.57
N VAL A 92 -14.72 17.49 -8.10
CA VAL A 92 -14.56 16.22 -7.38
C VAL A 92 -13.52 15.39 -8.11
N LYS A 93 -12.64 14.75 -7.37
CA LYS A 93 -11.76 13.69 -7.85
C LYS A 93 -11.93 12.47 -6.95
N ILE A 94 -12.21 11.33 -7.57
CA ILE A 94 -12.26 10.03 -6.91
C ILE A 94 -11.17 9.17 -7.54
N TRP A 95 -10.43 8.47 -6.74
CA TRP A 95 -9.45 7.49 -7.18
C TRP A 95 -9.59 6.25 -6.31
N THR A 96 -9.78 5.11 -6.94
CA THR A 96 -9.96 3.83 -6.25
C THR A 96 -9.04 2.80 -6.87
N THR A 97 -8.36 2.03 -6.03
CA THR A 97 -7.52 0.91 -6.44
C THR A 97 -7.97 -0.35 -5.73
N VAL A 98 -8.10 -1.41 -6.50
CA VAL A 98 -8.28 -2.78 -5.99
C VAL A 98 -7.10 -3.59 -6.49
N SER A 99 -6.37 -4.21 -5.59
CA SER A 99 -5.30 -5.14 -5.93
C SER A 99 -5.49 -6.47 -5.20
N GLU A 100 -5.33 -7.53 -5.94
CA GLU A 100 -5.27 -8.89 -5.41
C GLU A 100 -3.89 -9.48 -5.66
N ALA A 101 -3.42 -10.32 -4.76
CA ALA A 101 -2.15 -11.00 -4.91
C ALA A 101 -2.34 -12.51 -4.88
N SER A 102 -1.81 -13.17 -5.91
CA SER A 102 -1.65 -14.62 -6.00
C SER A 102 -2.91 -15.48 -5.93
N ASN A 103 -4.12 -14.93 -6.17
CA ASN A 103 -5.33 -15.75 -6.19
C ASN A 103 -5.33 -16.73 -7.34
N VAL A 104 -4.93 -16.29 -8.54
CA VAL A 104 -4.80 -17.15 -9.72
C VAL A 104 -3.79 -18.27 -9.46
N LEU A 105 -2.67 -17.92 -8.83
CA LEU A 105 -1.64 -18.90 -8.48
C LEU A 105 -2.16 -19.92 -7.43
N SER A 106 -2.85 -19.44 -6.40
CA SER A 106 -3.47 -20.32 -5.40
C SER A 106 -4.57 -21.21 -5.98
N ALA A 107 -5.35 -20.70 -6.96
CA ALA A 107 -6.32 -21.51 -7.69
C ALA A 107 -5.64 -22.64 -8.48
N ALA A 108 -4.53 -22.35 -9.17
CA ALA A 108 -3.75 -23.38 -9.87
C ALA A 108 -3.22 -24.47 -8.92
N TYR A 109 -2.75 -24.08 -7.73
CA TYR A 109 -2.36 -25.04 -6.69
C TYR A 109 -3.55 -25.87 -6.17
N THR A 110 -4.73 -25.27 -6.07
CA THR A 110 -5.94 -25.99 -5.64
C THR A 110 -6.37 -27.01 -6.69
N LEU A 111 -6.28 -26.67 -7.96
CA LEU A 111 -6.53 -27.61 -9.06
C LEU A 111 -5.51 -28.76 -9.11
N SER A 112 -4.31 -28.56 -8.59
CA SER A 112 -3.29 -29.61 -8.44
C SER A 112 -3.44 -30.45 -7.15
N GLY A 113 -4.54 -30.28 -6.41
CA GLY A 113 -4.88 -31.10 -5.23
C GLY A 113 -4.42 -30.51 -3.90
N ARG A 114 -3.90 -29.27 -3.86
CA ARG A 114 -3.57 -28.59 -2.61
C ARG A 114 -4.73 -27.79 -2.07
N HIS A 115 -4.83 -27.67 -0.75
CA HIS A 115 -5.87 -26.87 -0.11
C HIS A 115 -5.64 -25.34 -0.33
N TRP A 116 -6.72 -24.60 -0.58
CA TRP A 116 -6.66 -23.15 -0.74
C TRP A 116 -6.01 -22.43 0.46
N SER A 117 -6.38 -22.84 1.67
CA SER A 117 -5.89 -22.27 2.93
C SER A 117 -4.54 -22.84 3.38
N GLU A 118 -3.97 -23.79 2.63
CA GLU A 118 -2.67 -24.36 2.95
C GLU A 118 -1.60 -23.26 2.89
N LYS A 119 -0.80 -23.19 3.94
CA LYS A 119 0.38 -22.33 4.06
C LYS A 119 1.59 -23.02 3.41
N ASN A 120 2.64 -22.29 3.15
CA ASN A 120 3.91 -22.81 2.59
C ASN A 120 3.87 -23.19 1.10
N LYS A 121 2.91 -22.69 0.33
CA LYS A 121 2.99 -22.74 -1.13
C LYS A 121 4.11 -21.80 -1.60
N GLN A 122 4.91 -22.27 -2.55
CA GLN A 122 6.10 -21.55 -3.03
C GLN A 122 6.07 -21.40 -4.54
N LEU A 123 6.57 -20.27 -5.03
CA LEU A 123 6.88 -20.03 -6.42
C LEU A 123 8.41 -19.86 -6.54
N PHE A 124 9.06 -20.66 -7.39
CA PHE A 124 10.53 -20.67 -7.52
C PHE A 124 11.27 -20.82 -6.18
N LYS A 125 10.78 -21.72 -5.31
CA LYS A 125 11.34 -22.00 -3.97
C LYS A 125 11.18 -20.85 -2.96
N ASN A 126 10.50 -19.76 -3.30
CA ASN A 126 10.20 -18.67 -2.38
C ASN A 126 8.69 -18.62 -2.08
N PRO A 127 8.29 -18.31 -0.86
CA PRO A 127 6.90 -18.13 -0.53
C PRO A 127 6.31 -16.95 -1.34
N PHE A 128 5.03 -17.01 -1.66
CA PHE A 128 4.32 -15.93 -2.29
C PHE A 128 3.25 -15.36 -1.37
N ALA A 129 3.11 -14.05 -1.42
CA ALA A 129 2.09 -13.35 -0.65
C ALA A 129 0.71 -13.51 -1.28
N GLN A 130 -0.32 -13.68 -0.43
CA GLN A 130 -1.72 -13.75 -0.85
C GLN A 130 -2.56 -12.79 -0.02
N PHE A 131 -3.15 -11.78 -0.67
CA PHE A 131 -3.95 -10.75 -0.03
C PHE A 131 -4.90 -10.07 -1.01
N LEU A 132 -5.89 -9.38 -0.46
CA LEU A 132 -6.74 -8.41 -1.16
C LEU A 132 -6.54 -7.04 -0.51
N LYS A 133 -6.30 -6.00 -1.31
CA LYS A 133 -6.14 -4.62 -0.86
C LYS A 133 -7.07 -3.71 -1.65
N VAL A 134 -7.82 -2.90 -0.95
CA VAL A 134 -8.69 -1.87 -1.52
C VAL A 134 -8.30 -0.52 -0.93
N GLU A 135 -8.16 0.47 -1.78
CA GLU A 135 -7.88 1.85 -1.37
C GLU A 135 -8.75 2.81 -2.17
N ALA A 136 -9.33 3.79 -1.50
CA ALA A 136 -10.13 4.84 -2.10
C ALA A 136 -9.69 6.22 -1.61
N ASN A 137 -9.62 7.16 -2.53
CA ASN A 137 -9.33 8.56 -2.28
C ASN A 137 -10.44 9.42 -2.85
N LEU A 138 -10.94 10.33 -2.04
CA LEU A 138 -11.91 11.35 -2.45
C LEU A 138 -11.32 12.72 -2.17
N THR A 139 -11.29 13.56 -3.19
CA THR A 139 -10.97 14.99 -3.02
C THR A 139 -12.17 15.80 -3.51
N LYS A 140 -12.66 16.69 -2.67
CA LYS A 140 -13.75 17.61 -2.98
C LYS A 140 -13.34 19.02 -2.66
N ILE A 141 -13.62 19.94 -3.59
CA ILE A 141 -13.40 21.37 -3.37
C ILE A 141 -14.74 22.08 -3.45
N TRP A 142 -15.00 22.97 -2.51
CA TRP A 142 -16.15 23.87 -2.50
C TRP A 142 -15.65 25.32 -2.60
N THR A 143 -16.11 26.03 -3.61
CA THR A 143 -15.89 27.47 -3.72
C THR A 143 -16.92 28.17 -2.84
N VAL A 144 -16.45 28.72 -1.72
CA VAL A 144 -17.31 29.38 -0.71
C VAL A 144 -17.56 30.84 -1.08
N ALA A 145 -16.54 31.52 -1.60
CA ALA A 145 -16.62 32.90 -2.09
C ALA A 145 -15.73 33.07 -3.33
N GLU A 146 -15.78 34.20 -4.00
CA GLU A 146 -14.97 34.48 -5.20
C GLU A 146 -13.46 34.25 -4.97
N LYS A 147 -13.00 34.58 -3.77
CA LYS A 147 -11.57 34.44 -3.38
C LYS A 147 -11.31 33.40 -2.30
N SER A 148 -12.24 32.50 -2.03
CA SER A 148 -12.00 31.47 -1.02
C SER A 148 -12.62 30.13 -1.35
N SER A 149 -11.96 29.05 -0.95
CA SER A 149 -12.45 27.70 -1.12
C SER A 149 -12.13 26.81 0.10
N VAL A 150 -12.92 25.78 0.27
CA VAL A 150 -12.68 24.69 1.22
C VAL A 150 -12.38 23.43 0.43
N ALA A 151 -11.30 22.78 0.77
CA ALA A 151 -10.92 21.50 0.18
C ALA A 151 -10.96 20.40 1.25
N ALA A 152 -11.66 19.32 0.95
CA ALA A 152 -11.64 18.10 1.76
C ALA A 152 -10.97 16.96 0.99
N HIS A 153 -10.16 16.20 1.68
CA HIS A 153 -9.52 14.99 1.17
C HIS A 153 -9.76 13.85 2.16
N VAL A 154 -10.28 12.74 1.67
CA VAL A 154 -10.49 11.52 2.44
C VAL A 154 -9.74 10.39 1.76
N ASN A 155 -8.93 9.65 2.51
CA ASN A 155 -8.28 8.43 2.09
C ASN A 155 -8.69 7.31 3.03
N ALA A 156 -9.21 6.23 2.47
CA ALA A 156 -9.57 5.02 3.20
C ALA A 156 -9.03 3.80 2.49
N GLY A 157 -8.54 2.83 3.25
CA GLY A 157 -8.01 1.59 2.70
C GLY A 157 -8.13 0.44 3.68
N ALA A 158 -8.23 -0.75 3.12
CA ALA A 158 -8.25 -2.00 3.86
C ALA A 158 -7.48 -3.08 3.10
N LEU A 159 -6.81 -3.93 3.84
CA LEU A 159 -5.96 -4.99 3.35
C LEU A 159 -6.21 -6.24 4.17
N TRP A 160 -6.45 -7.38 3.49
CA TRP A 160 -6.70 -8.67 4.10
C TRP A 160 -5.72 -9.69 3.57
N ALA A 161 -4.88 -10.23 4.43
CA ALA A 161 -4.04 -11.39 4.14
C ALA A 161 -4.83 -12.68 4.42
N TYR A 162 -4.74 -13.64 3.50
CA TYR A 162 -5.43 -14.93 3.61
C TYR A 162 -4.68 -16.03 2.84
N GLY A 163 -5.26 -17.23 2.81
CA GLY A 163 -4.69 -18.35 2.05
C GLY A 163 -3.25 -18.66 2.45
N ASN A 164 -2.31 -18.46 1.55
CA ASN A 164 -0.89 -18.72 1.79
C ASN A 164 -0.25 -17.75 2.80
N SER A 165 -0.79 -16.54 2.96
CA SER A 165 -0.22 -15.54 3.86
C SER A 165 -0.91 -15.51 5.20
N ARG A 166 -0.14 -15.27 6.25
CA ARG A 166 -0.63 -14.97 7.60
C ARG A 166 -0.73 -13.46 7.83
N PHE A 167 0.24 -12.73 7.31
CA PHE A 167 0.31 -11.27 7.33
C PHE A 167 0.58 -10.76 5.92
N ALA A 168 0.18 -9.54 5.64
CA ALA A 168 0.52 -8.90 4.39
C ALA A 168 1.98 -8.45 4.37
N PRO A 169 2.61 -8.38 3.18
CA PRO A 169 3.94 -7.83 3.02
C PRO A 169 4.03 -6.42 3.61
N TYR A 170 5.12 -6.13 4.30
CA TYR A 170 5.37 -4.81 4.90
C TYR A 170 5.26 -3.65 3.91
N THR A 171 5.68 -3.85 2.67
CA THR A 171 5.62 -2.86 1.60
C THR A 171 4.20 -2.55 1.15
N GLU A 172 3.26 -3.49 1.35
CA GLU A 172 1.85 -3.33 0.99
C GLU A 172 1.01 -2.76 2.13
N GLN A 173 1.49 -2.82 3.36
CA GLN A 173 0.77 -2.30 4.52
C GLN A 173 0.64 -0.78 4.47
N PHE A 174 -0.46 -0.27 5.01
CA PHE A 174 -0.70 1.16 5.14
C PHE A 174 0.11 1.79 6.26
N TYR A 175 0.42 3.05 6.09
CA TYR A 175 1.03 3.91 7.12
C TYR A 175 0.50 5.32 7.02
N VAL A 176 0.70 6.10 8.06
CA VAL A 176 0.30 7.50 8.17
C VAL A 176 1.52 8.38 8.48
N GLY A 177 1.45 9.64 8.06
CA GLY A 177 2.53 10.62 8.15
C GLY A 177 3.26 10.84 6.82
N GLY A 178 4.00 11.93 6.76
CA GLY A 178 4.72 12.37 5.57
C GLY A 178 3.98 13.44 4.76
N ALA A 179 4.66 13.97 3.75
CA ALA A 179 4.22 15.14 2.98
C ALA A 179 2.85 14.99 2.29
N ASN A 180 2.50 13.78 1.88
CA ASN A 180 1.24 13.45 1.20
C ASN A 180 0.16 12.89 2.14
N SER A 181 0.40 12.89 3.44
CA SER A 181 -0.51 12.41 4.47
C SER A 181 -0.71 13.49 5.53
N ILE A 182 -0.23 13.29 6.75
CA ILE A 182 -0.24 14.28 7.82
C ILE A 182 1.14 14.94 7.91
N ARG A 183 1.27 16.14 7.34
CA ARG A 183 2.56 16.83 7.10
C ARG A 183 3.37 17.12 8.36
N ALA A 184 2.71 17.29 9.52
CA ALA A 184 3.39 17.55 10.79
C ALA A 184 4.20 16.35 11.33
N PHE A 185 4.05 15.17 10.74
CA PHE A 185 4.66 13.93 11.21
C PHE A 185 5.47 13.26 10.09
N ASN A 186 6.54 12.59 10.47
CA ASN A 186 7.29 11.76 9.53
C ASN A 186 6.47 10.53 9.11
N ALA A 187 6.83 9.96 7.97
CA ALA A 187 6.23 8.72 7.51
C ALA A 187 6.36 7.62 8.57
N ARG A 188 5.26 6.92 8.87
CA ARG A 188 5.17 5.88 9.90
C ARG A 188 5.37 6.38 11.34
N GLN A 189 5.12 7.65 11.59
CA GLN A 189 5.26 8.21 12.95
C GLN A 189 3.98 8.14 13.78
N ILE A 190 2.85 7.81 13.13
CA ILE A 190 1.53 7.77 13.76
C ILE A 190 0.92 6.38 13.55
N GLY A 191 0.31 5.83 14.62
CA GLY A 191 -0.43 4.57 14.60
C GLY A 191 0.43 3.34 14.78
N PRO A 192 -0.12 2.14 14.55
CA PRO A 192 -1.54 1.90 14.27
C PRO A 192 -2.43 2.04 15.52
N GLY A 193 -3.59 2.68 15.36
CA GLY A 193 -4.58 2.85 16.43
C GLY A 193 -3.99 3.47 17.69
N ARG A 194 -4.11 2.76 18.82
CA ARG A 194 -3.56 3.17 20.14
C ARG A 194 -2.15 2.65 20.40
N TYR A 195 -1.53 2.01 19.41
CA TYR A 195 -0.20 1.47 19.57
C TYR A 195 0.80 2.58 19.88
N TRP A 196 1.63 2.32 20.87
CA TRP A 196 2.67 3.21 21.31
C TRP A 196 3.98 2.45 21.37
N SER A 197 4.91 2.75 20.47
CA SER A 197 6.23 2.14 20.51
C SER A 197 7.00 2.56 21.77
N THR A 198 7.48 1.61 22.52
CA THR A 198 8.39 1.85 23.65
C THR A 198 9.74 2.43 23.19
N GLN A 199 10.08 2.22 21.92
CA GLN A 199 11.30 2.72 21.29
C GLN A 199 11.11 4.03 20.51
N ARG A 200 10.22 4.87 20.95
CA ARG A 200 9.70 6.10 20.32
C ARG A 200 10.74 7.01 19.63
N ARG A 201 11.97 6.98 20.05
CA ARG A 201 13.04 7.83 19.51
C ARG A 201 13.88 7.16 18.41
N ARG A 202 13.66 5.87 18.10
CA ARG A 202 14.63 5.09 17.31
C ARG A 202 14.08 4.43 16.05
N SER A 203 12.81 4.07 16.02
CA SER A 203 12.25 3.37 14.85
C SER A 203 10.74 3.59 14.73
N TYR A 204 10.29 3.76 13.49
CA TYR A 204 8.87 3.75 13.11
C TYR A 204 8.57 2.57 12.17
N VAL A 205 9.43 1.56 12.18
CA VAL A 205 9.32 0.40 11.27
C VAL A 205 8.03 -0.36 11.54
N GLU A 206 7.70 -0.57 12.82
CA GLU A 206 6.53 -1.32 13.25
C GLU A 206 5.21 -0.57 13.10
N GLN A 207 5.24 0.71 12.75
CA GLN A 207 4.02 1.54 12.68
C GLN A 207 3.37 1.46 11.30
N THR A 208 2.88 0.28 10.98
CA THR A 208 2.09 -0.04 9.79
C THR A 208 0.79 -0.74 10.21
N GLY A 209 -0.18 -0.83 9.33
CA GLY A 209 -1.46 -1.48 9.61
C GLY A 209 -2.19 -1.92 8.36
N ASP A 210 -3.20 -2.75 8.56
CA ASP A 210 -4.01 -3.33 7.49
C ASP A 210 -5.24 -2.47 7.14
N ILE A 211 -5.58 -1.51 8.00
CA ILE A 211 -6.68 -0.55 7.78
C ILE A 211 -6.14 0.87 7.91
N LYS A 212 -6.52 1.73 6.98
CA LYS A 212 -6.21 3.16 6.99
C LYS A 212 -7.47 3.97 6.82
N PHE A 213 -7.60 5.01 7.64
CA PHE A 213 -8.56 6.08 7.45
C PHE A 213 -7.87 7.41 7.75
N GLN A 214 -7.97 8.36 6.81
CA GLN A 214 -7.39 9.67 6.93
C GLN A 214 -8.34 10.70 6.33
N MET A 215 -8.49 11.82 7.00
CA MET A 215 -9.26 12.96 6.50
C MET A 215 -8.49 14.25 6.71
N ASN A 216 -8.46 15.10 5.70
CA ASN A 216 -7.87 16.43 5.75
C ASN A 216 -8.92 17.45 5.30
N LEU A 217 -9.00 18.58 5.99
CA LEU A 217 -9.83 19.72 5.64
C LEU A 217 -8.95 20.97 5.60
N GLU A 218 -9.01 21.71 4.49
CA GLU A 218 -8.22 22.92 4.29
C GLU A 218 -9.13 24.07 3.88
N TYR A 219 -9.02 25.20 4.57
CA TYR A 219 -9.54 26.47 4.10
C TYR A 219 -8.45 27.22 3.31
N ARG A 220 -8.75 27.63 2.09
CA ARG A 220 -7.83 28.27 1.15
C ARG A 220 -8.33 29.68 0.81
N PRO A 221 -7.94 30.73 1.56
CA PRO A 221 -8.17 32.09 1.14
C PRO A 221 -7.25 32.41 -0.05
N ARG A 222 -7.76 33.11 -1.04
CA ARG A 222 -6.94 33.81 -2.06
C ARG A 222 -6.82 35.24 -1.66
N LEU A 223 -5.63 35.65 -1.35
CA LEU A 223 -5.26 37.03 -1.09
C LEU A 223 -5.26 37.87 -2.38
#